data_30d9ede36ba02b647f3403331acda711
#
_entry.id   30d9ede36ba02b647f3403331acda711
#
_cell.length_a   1.000
_cell.length_b   1.000
_cell.length_c   1.000
_cell.angle_alpha   90.00
_cell.angle_beta   90.00
_cell.angle_gamma   90.00
#
_symmetry.space_group_name_H-M   'P 1'
#
loop_
_entity.id
_entity.type
_entity.pdbx_description
1 polymer ?
#
loop_
_entity_poly.entity_id
_entity_poly.type
_entity_poly.pdbx_seq_one_letter_code
_entity_poly.pdbx_strand_id
1 'polypeptide(L)'
;GLSGGKSVRDMNCERLKLSKYLYDMGMKVAAISLLAQDERVFKAMWQAGTPAPYEGKIGEEAKKLWLANPSKRPDKKDFEKEYIAECSQERNPKRDEINKDVVGAVKVIYTRKTKSKKQCKKELYGG
;
A
#
# COMPACT_ATOMS: atom_id res chain seq x y z
N GLY A 1 -28.11 -4.76 -32.18
CA GLY A 1 -27.10 -4.86 -31.67
C GLY A 1 -27.08 -5.59 -30.49
N LEU A 2 -26.90 -6.60 -30.60
CA LEU A 2 -26.71 -7.17 -29.62
C LEU A 2 -25.56 -6.95 -29.08
N SER A 3 -25.54 -5.90 -28.46
CA SER A 3 -24.71 -5.82 -27.37
C SER A 3 -24.64 -7.12 -26.80
N GLY A 4 -23.65 -7.73 -26.82
CA GLY A 4 -23.46 -8.94 -26.19
C GLY A 4 -23.92 -8.96 -24.77
N GLY A 5 -24.90 -8.28 -24.46
CA GLY A 5 -25.62 -8.38 -23.23
C GLY A 5 -24.85 -8.66 -21.96
N LYS A 6 -23.55 -8.45 -21.96
CA LYS A 6 -22.87 -8.55 -20.72
C LYS A 6 -22.99 -7.22 -20.02
N SER A 7 -23.97 -7.12 -19.20
CA SER A 7 -23.96 -6.11 -18.19
C SER A 7 -22.73 -6.36 -17.32
N VAL A 8 -21.70 -5.59 -17.58
CA VAL A 8 -20.58 -5.51 -16.67
C VAL A 8 -21.12 -4.90 -15.39
N ARG A 9 -21.22 -5.72 -14.36
CA ARG A 9 -21.62 -5.28 -13.05
C ARG A 9 -20.66 -4.22 -12.56
N ASP A 10 -21.15 -3.01 -12.33
CA ASP A 10 -20.32 -1.96 -11.76
C ASP A 10 -20.20 -2.17 -10.25
N MET A 11 -19.19 -2.90 -9.87
CA MET A 11 -18.91 -3.22 -8.47
C MET A 11 -18.60 -1.97 -7.64
N ASN A 12 -18.07 -0.93 -8.25
CA ASN A 12 -17.79 0.32 -7.54
C ASN A 12 -19.09 1.04 -7.16
N CYS A 13 -20.05 1.07 -8.07
CA CYS A 13 -21.37 1.65 -7.79
C CYS A 13 -22.09 0.89 -6.70
N GLU A 14 -22.06 -0.44 -6.75
CA GLU A 14 -22.66 -1.28 -5.71
C GLU A 14 -22.01 -1.05 -4.35
N ARG A 15 -20.67 -0.97 -4.32
CA ARG A 15 -19.90 -0.73 -3.09
C ARG A 15 -20.30 0.59 -2.44
N LEU A 16 -20.43 1.66 -3.24
CA LEU A 16 -20.88 2.96 -2.76
C LEU A 16 -22.26 2.91 -2.15
N LYS A 17 -23.20 2.24 -2.81
CA LYS A 17 -24.57 2.08 -2.30
C LYS A 17 -24.61 1.28 -1.00
N LEU A 18 -23.89 0.18 -0.94
CA LEU A 18 -23.82 -0.66 0.25
C LEU A 18 -23.17 0.07 1.41
N SER A 19 -22.10 0.84 1.15
CA SER A 19 -21.45 1.66 2.17
C SER A 19 -22.39 2.70 2.73
N LYS A 20 -23.18 3.33 1.88
CA LYS A 20 -24.20 4.31 2.32
C LYS A 20 -25.22 3.66 3.24
N TYR A 21 -25.73 2.49 2.89
CA TYR A 21 -26.66 1.75 3.74
C TYR A 21 -26.06 1.41 5.10
N LEU A 22 -24.82 0.94 5.13
CA LEU A 22 -24.12 0.66 6.37
C LEU A 22 -23.97 1.92 7.23
N TYR A 23 -23.58 3.02 6.60
CA TYR A 23 -23.45 4.30 7.27
C TYR A 23 -24.79 4.77 7.87
N ASP A 24 -25.85 4.69 7.09
CA ASP A 24 -27.20 5.11 7.52
C ASP A 24 -27.72 4.25 8.68
N MET A 25 -27.30 2.99 8.76
CA MET A 25 -27.60 2.10 9.89
C MET A 25 -26.74 2.38 11.13
N GLY A 26 -25.84 3.35 11.06
CA GLY A 26 -24.93 3.66 12.16
C GLY A 26 -23.64 2.84 12.17
N MET A 27 -23.45 1.94 11.20
CA MET A 27 -22.25 1.09 11.10
C MET A 27 -21.14 1.80 10.32
N LYS A 28 -20.65 2.90 10.87
CA LYS A 28 -19.70 3.79 10.19
C LYS A 28 -18.36 3.12 9.88
N VAL A 29 -17.83 2.34 10.81
CA VAL A 29 -16.55 1.63 10.62
C VAL A 29 -16.69 0.58 9.51
N ALA A 30 -17.81 -0.15 9.49
CA ALA A 30 -18.09 -1.13 8.44
C ALA A 30 -18.24 -0.45 7.08
N ALA A 31 -18.90 0.70 7.03
CA ALA A 31 -19.06 1.49 5.80
C ALA A 31 -17.71 1.91 5.22
N ILE A 32 -16.82 2.42 6.05
CA ILE A 32 -15.47 2.84 5.65
C ILE A 32 -14.65 1.61 5.22
N SER A 33 -14.75 0.52 5.95
CA SER A 33 -14.03 -0.72 5.63
C SER A 33 -14.44 -1.27 4.27
N LEU A 34 -15.73 -1.20 3.94
CA LEU A 34 -16.23 -1.62 2.65
C LEU A 34 -15.71 -0.72 1.52
N LEU A 35 -15.72 0.59 1.70
CA LEU A 35 -15.16 1.53 0.73
C LEU A 35 -13.66 1.29 0.51
N ALA A 36 -12.95 1.03 1.57
CA ALA A 36 -11.49 0.82 1.53
C ALA A 36 -11.07 -0.50 0.88
N GLN A 37 -12.01 -1.36 0.50
CA GLN A 37 -11.71 -2.52 -0.36
C GLN A 37 -11.30 -2.08 -1.77
N ASP A 38 -11.68 -0.88 -2.19
CA ASP A 38 -11.16 -0.27 -3.40
C ASP A 38 -9.73 0.23 -3.10
N GLU A 39 -8.76 -0.21 -3.90
CA GLU A 39 -7.36 0.18 -3.67
C GLU A 39 -7.14 1.69 -3.72
N ARG A 40 -7.90 2.42 -4.51
CA ARG A 40 -7.81 3.88 -4.62
C ARG A 40 -8.22 4.55 -3.31
N VAL A 41 -9.27 4.06 -2.70
CA VAL A 41 -9.76 4.54 -1.39
C VAL A 41 -8.76 4.18 -0.30
N PHE A 42 -8.29 2.95 -0.30
CA PHE A 42 -7.28 2.48 0.65
C PHE A 42 -6.02 3.34 0.62
N LYS A 43 -5.49 3.59 -0.58
CA LYS A 43 -4.30 4.44 -0.77
C LYS A 43 -4.53 5.87 -0.32
N ALA A 44 -5.68 6.46 -0.68
CA ALA A 44 -6.01 7.81 -0.28
C ALA A 44 -6.06 7.95 1.25
N MET A 45 -6.68 7.00 1.93
CA MET A 45 -6.72 6.96 3.38
C MET A 45 -5.33 6.80 4.00
N TRP A 46 -4.51 5.94 3.40
CA TRP A 46 -3.14 5.73 3.82
C TRP A 46 -2.31 7.01 3.72
N GLN A 47 -2.39 7.69 2.57
CA GLN A 47 -1.68 8.94 2.30
C GLN A 47 -2.15 10.09 3.20
N ALA A 48 -3.43 10.09 3.55
CA ALA A 48 -4.00 11.09 4.44
C ALA A 48 -3.64 10.88 5.92
N GLY A 49 -2.97 9.78 6.25
CA GLY A 49 -2.66 9.44 7.64
C GLY A 49 -3.83 8.85 8.42
N THR A 50 -4.90 8.47 7.71
CA THR A 50 -6.08 7.83 8.29
C THR A 50 -6.26 6.44 7.67
N PRO A 51 -5.43 5.45 8.06
CA PRO A 51 -5.47 4.13 7.45
C PRO A 51 -6.83 3.46 7.61
N ALA A 52 -7.17 2.60 6.66
CA ALA A 52 -8.40 1.84 6.72
C ALA A 52 -8.47 1.00 8.00
N PRO A 53 -9.65 0.81 8.57
CA PRO A 53 -9.80 -0.08 9.74
C PRO A 53 -9.33 -1.50 9.44
N TYR A 54 -8.73 -2.15 10.42
CA TYR A 54 -8.30 -3.54 10.33
C TYR A 54 -8.88 -4.31 11.50
N GLU A 55 -9.81 -5.22 11.24
CA GLU A 55 -10.47 -6.06 12.26
C GLU A 55 -10.92 -5.26 13.50
N GLY A 56 -11.58 -4.13 13.27
CA GLY A 56 -12.06 -3.25 14.34
C GLY A 56 -11.02 -2.31 14.93
N LYS A 57 -9.77 -2.43 14.52
CA LYS A 57 -8.71 -1.51 14.93
C LYS A 57 -8.64 -0.33 13.98
N ILE A 58 -8.36 0.84 14.52
CA ILE A 58 -8.25 2.10 13.78
C ILE A 58 -6.93 2.80 14.13
N GLY A 59 -6.56 3.82 13.36
CA GLY A 59 -5.39 4.64 13.61
C GLY A 59 -4.07 3.86 13.49
N GLU A 60 -3.16 4.14 14.39
CA GLU A 60 -1.82 3.53 14.38
C GLU A 60 -1.85 2.00 14.54
N GLU A 61 -2.79 1.47 15.29
CA GLU A 61 -2.93 0.02 15.43
C GLU A 61 -3.30 -0.63 14.10
N ALA A 62 -4.24 -0.04 13.38
CA ALA A 62 -4.62 -0.51 12.04
C ALA A 62 -3.43 -0.42 11.08
N LYS A 63 -2.69 0.68 11.12
CA LYS A 63 -1.50 0.88 10.30
C LYS A 63 -0.47 -0.23 10.52
N LYS A 64 -0.16 -0.54 11.77
CA LYS A 64 0.77 -1.61 12.11
C LYS A 64 0.31 -2.97 11.60
N LEU A 65 -0.98 -3.25 11.72
CA LEU A 65 -1.55 -4.52 11.26
C LEU A 65 -1.52 -4.64 9.73
N TRP A 66 -1.78 -3.56 9.00
CA TRP A 66 -1.66 -3.55 7.55
C TRP A 66 -0.22 -3.74 7.09
N LEU A 67 0.74 -3.15 7.79
CA LEU A 67 2.16 -3.34 7.49
C LEU A 67 2.63 -4.76 7.79
N ALA A 68 2.09 -5.37 8.85
CA ALA A 68 2.41 -6.75 9.22
C ALA A 68 1.75 -7.78 8.31
N ASN A 69 0.69 -7.41 7.59
CA ASN A 69 -0.08 -8.31 6.74
C ASN A 69 -0.21 -7.77 5.30
N PRO A 70 0.90 -7.61 4.59
CA PRO A 70 0.87 -7.00 3.25
C PRO A 70 0.05 -7.77 2.24
N SER A 71 -0.08 -9.08 2.39
CA SER A 71 -0.87 -9.91 1.50
C SER A 71 -2.38 -9.61 1.55
N LYS A 72 -2.85 -9.05 2.65
CA LYS A 72 -4.27 -8.70 2.85
C LYS A 72 -4.63 -7.31 2.34
N ARG A 73 -3.63 -6.50 1.96
CA ARG A 73 -3.86 -5.12 1.53
C ARG A 73 -4.57 -5.06 0.18
N PRO A 74 -5.56 -4.18 0.02
CA PRO A 74 -6.19 -3.94 -1.28
C PRO A 74 -5.21 -3.40 -2.35
N ASP A 75 -4.20 -2.65 -1.93
CA ASP A 75 -3.16 -2.10 -2.79
C ASP A 75 -1.91 -2.98 -2.89
N LYS A 76 -2.05 -4.25 -2.62
CA LYS A 76 -0.97 -5.23 -2.54
C LYS A 76 0.03 -5.14 -3.69
N LYS A 77 -0.44 -5.01 -4.93
CA LYS A 77 0.43 -4.98 -6.11
C LYS A 77 1.36 -3.76 -6.10
N ASP A 78 0.80 -2.60 -5.81
CA ASP A 78 1.57 -1.36 -5.79
C ASP A 78 2.51 -1.31 -4.60
N PHE A 79 2.05 -1.76 -3.44
CA PHE A 79 2.87 -1.85 -2.24
C PHE A 79 4.06 -2.80 -2.44
N GLU A 80 3.83 -3.96 -3.02
CA GLU A 80 4.88 -4.93 -3.36
C GLU A 80 5.90 -4.33 -4.30
N LYS A 81 5.43 -3.64 -5.34
CA LYS A 81 6.30 -2.99 -6.34
C LYS A 81 7.20 -1.93 -5.70
N GLU A 82 6.64 -1.08 -4.87
CA GLU A 82 7.38 -0.05 -4.15
C GLU A 82 8.40 -0.66 -3.18
N TYR A 83 7.98 -1.66 -2.41
CA TYR A 83 8.85 -2.36 -1.47
C TYR A 83 10.04 -3.01 -2.18
N ILE A 84 9.79 -3.71 -3.29
CA ILE A 84 10.85 -4.36 -4.07
C ILE A 84 11.78 -3.32 -4.67
N ALA A 85 11.26 -2.21 -5.18
CA ALA A 85 12.07 -1.15 -5.74
C ALA A 85 13.02 -0.54 -4.69
N GLU A 86 12.54 -0.28 -3.50
CA GLU A 86 13.37 0.23 -2.41
C GLU A 86 14.40 -0.81 -1.92
N CYS A 87 13.96 -2.05 -1.71
CA CYS A 87 14.79 -3.13 -1.21
C CYS A 87 15.92 -3.49 -2.17
N SER A 88 15.62 -3.51 -3.48
CA SER A 88 16.59 -3.86 -4.52
C SER A 88 17.34 -2.66 -5.10
N GLN A 89 17.10 -1.46 -4.56
CA GLN A 89 17.71 -0.26 -5.08
C GLN A 89 19.20 -0.22 -4.77
N GLU A 90 20.02 -0.22 -5.84
CA GLU A 90 21.43 0.00 -5.71
C GLU A 90 21.71 1.48 -5.53
N ARG A 91 22.19 1.85 -4.36
CA ARG A 91 22.84 3.14 -4.22
C ARG A 91 24.31 3.01 -4.63
N ASN A 92 24.73 3.89 -5.50
CA ASN A 92 26.10 3.92 -5.97
C ASN A 92 26.99 4.62 -4.92
N PRO A 93 27.81 3.86 -4.15
CA PRO A 93 28.64 4.48 -3.11
C PRO A 93 29.68 5.46 -3.67
N LYS A 94 30.14 5.27 -4.91
CA LYS A 94 31.05 6.22 -5.56
C LYS A 94 30.40 7.57 -5.79
N ARG A 95 29.14 7.59 -6.16
CA ARG A 95 28.38 8.83 -6.36
C ARG A 95 28.20 9.59 -5.05
N ASP A 96 27.93 8.87 -3.96
CA ASP A 96 27.76 9.48 -2.64
C ASP A 96 29.09 10.05 -2.11
N GLU A 97 30.21 9.40 -2.37
CA GLU A 97 31.54 9.92 -2.05
C GLU A 97 31.88 11.17 -2.85
N ILE A 98 31.58 11.19 -4.14
CA ILE A 98 31.78 12.36 -5.00
C ILE A 98 30.96 13.54 -4.49
N ASN A 99 29.72 13.32 -4.13
CA ASN A 99 28.86 14.36 -3.57
C ASN A 99 29.39 14.90 -2.25
N LYS A 100 29.99 14.06 -1.45
CA LYS A 100 30.63 14.44 -0.20
C LYS A 100 31.82 15.41 -0.43
N ASP A 101 32.67 15.09 -1.39
CA ASP A 101 33.85 15.87 -1.67
C ASP A 101 33.51 17.23 -2.28
N VAL A 102 32.44 17.29 -3.07
CA VAL A 102 32.01 18.54 -3.73
C VAL A 102 31.20 19.46 -2.82
N VAL A 103 30.42 18.90 -1.90
CA VAL A 103 29.43 19.66 -1.11
C VAL A 103 29.74 19.68 0.38
N GLY A 104 30.80 18.98 0.82
CA GLY A 104 31.07 18.82 2.25
C GLY A 104 29.97 18.07 2.99
N ALA A 105 29.14 17.33 2.26
CA ALA A 105 28.02 16.62 2.80
C ALA A 105 28.45 15.41 3.64
N VAL A 106 27.61 15.05 4.61
CA VAL A 106 27.84 13.91 5.49
C VAL A 106 27.96 12.62 4.67
N LYS A 107 29.01 11.86 4.93
CA LYS A 107 29.24 10.58 4.30
C LYS A 107 28.17 9.60 4.74
N VAL A 108 27.26 9.30 3.86
CA VAL A 108 26.29 8.23 4.09
C VAL A 108 26.91 6.92 3.62
N ILE A 109 27.32 6.10 4.58
CA ILE A 109 27.88 4.79 4.28
C ILE A 109 26.72 3.84 4.05
N TYR A 110 26.46 3.56 2.78
CA TYR A 110 25.53 2.51 2.44
C TYR A 110 26.33 1.22 2.24
N THR A 111 26.13 0.28 3.15
CA THR A 111 26.60 -1.08 2.90
C THR A 111 25.76 -1.66 1.78
N ARG A 112 26.41 -1.92 0.64
CA ARG A 112 25.80 -2.58 -0.47
C ARG A 112 25.36 -3.98 -0.09
N LYS A 113 24.11 -4.15 0.14
CA LYS A 113 23.51 -5.47 -0.02
C LYS A 113 22.56 -5.38 -1.21
N THR A 114 23.05 -5.78 -2.37
CA THR A 114 22.19 -5.98 -3.51
C THR A 114 21.35 -7.22 -3.26
N LYS A 115 20.16 -7.00 -2.76
CA LYS A 115 19.20 -8.09 -2.66
C LYS A 115 18.49 -8.26 -4.00
N SER A 116 18.33 -9.49 -4.43
CA SER A 116 17.54 -9.78 -5.62
C SER A 116 16.07 -9.41 -5.38
N LYS A 117 15.36 -9.09 -6.44
CA LYS A 117 13.91 -8.84 -6.36
C LYS A 117 13.16 -10.00 -5.72
N LYS A 118 13.57 -11.24 -6.05
CA LYS A 118 12.99 -12.45 -5.48
C LYS A 118 13.17 -12.53 -3.97
N GLN A 119 14.36 -12.19 -3.48
CA GLN A 119 14.65 -12.16 -2.05
C GLN A 119 13.85 -11.05 -1.33
N CYS A 120 13.75 -9.87 -1.93
CA CYS A 120 12.96 -8.78 -1.40
C CYS A 120 11.48 -9.16 -1.27
N LYS A 121 10.93 -9.82 -2.29
CA LYS A 121 9.56 -10.32 -2.26
C LYS A 121 9.34 -11.35 -1.16
N LYS A 122 10.30 -12.26 -0.99
CA LYS A 122 10.27 -13.27 0.06
C LYS A 122 10.28 -12.64 1.46
N GLU A 123 11.12 -11.65 1.68
CA GLU A 123 11.20 -10.93 2.95
C GLU A 123 9.91 -10.18 3.27
N LEU A 124 9.30 -9.57 2.25
CA LEU A 124 8.04 -8.83 2.41
C LEU A 124 6.93 -9.71 2.98
N TYR A 125 6.82 -10.93 2.50
CA TYR A 125 5.75 -11.86 2.92
C TYR A 125 6.15 -12.77 4.10
N GLY A 126 7.30 -12.51 4.70
CA GLY A 126 7.70 -13.21 5.93
C GLY A 126 8.02 -14.69 5.76
N GLY A 127 8.34 -15.06 4.53
CA GLY A 127 8.59 -16.45 4.25
C GLY A 127 10.03 -16.76 3.87
#